data_210ef3d77bb7f3f17ce75965835bb2cf
#
_entry.id   210ef3d77bb7f3f17ce75965835bb2cf
#
_cell.length_a   1.000
_cell.length_b   1.000
_cell.length_c   1.000
_cell.angle_alpha   90.00
_cell.angle_beta   90.00
_cell.angle_gamma   90.00
#
_symmetry.space_group_name_H-M   'P 1'
#
loop_
_entity.id
_entity.type
_entity.pdbx_description
1 polymer ?
#
loop_
_entity_poly.entity_id
_entity_poly.type
_entity_poly.pdbx_seq_one_letter_code
_entity_poly.pdbx_strand_id
1 'polypeptide(L)'
;MQHKFCFEAVNWSLNDICYVSDSCHFGRIPTVLGGDFAQILPVVQRGSKQATVQACIQHSSIWNSLRVLRLKTSMRIAGNSANQFFIDFLKGLVSNPTKLGKIQLPQFIRKVSTIDEFCDELYPQALFYIKLSHLIVL
;
A
#
# COMPACT_ATOMS: atom_id res chain seq x y z
N MET A 1 -1.79 -5.18 -4.22
CA MET A 1 -3.16 -4.76 -4.65
C MET A 1 -3.86 -5.94 -5.32
N GLN A 2 -5.16 -6.12 -5.12
CA GLN A 2 -5.95 -7.18 -5.75
C GLN A 2 -6.25 -6.86 -7.23
N HIS A 3 -6.36 -7.91 -8.05
CA HIS A 3 -6.77 -7.80 -9.44
C HIS A 3 -8.26 -7.38 -9.54
N LYS A 4 -8.60 -6.54 -10.51
CA LYS A 4 -9.98 -6.05 -10.69
C LYS A 4 -11.02 -7.17 -10.79
N PHE A 5 -10.68 -8.29 -11.41
CA PHE A 5 -11.57 -9.44 -11.53
C PHE A 5 -12.00 -10.05 -10.19
N CYS A 6 -11.20 -9.88 -9.13
CA CYS A 6 -11.62 -10.32 -7.79
C CYS A 6 -12.82 -9.50 -7.30
N PHE A 7 -12.81 -8.19 -7.53
CA PHE A 7 -13.92 -7.31 -7.15
C PHE A 7 -15.15 -7.54 -8.03
N GLU A 8 -14.95 -7.76 -9.33
CA GLU A 8 -16.01 -8.08 -10.28
C GLU A 8 -16.68 -9.42 -9.93
N ALA A 9 -15.88 -10.45 -9.59
CA ALA A 9 -16.41 -11.75 -9.17
C ALA A 9 -17.27 -11.63 -7.90
N VAL A 10 -16.80 -10.86 -6.90
CA VAL A 10 -17.61 -10.61 -5.69
C VAL A 10 -18.89 -9.85 -6.02
N ASN A 11 -18.80 -8.84 -6.88
CA ASN A 11 -19.97 -8.09 -7.34
C ASN A 11 -21.01 -9.01 -7.99
N TRP A 12 -20.61 -9.86 -8.93
CA TRP A 12 -21.52 -10.81 -9.61
C TRP A 12 -22.12 -11.81 -8.64
N SER A 13 -21.30 -12.40 -7.77
CA SER A 13 -21.78 -13.35 -6.77
C SER A 13 -22.83 -12.74 -5.83
N LEU A 14 -22.61 -11.50 -5.38
CA LEU A 14 -23.57 -10.82 -4.50
C LEU A 14 -24.84 -10.43 -5.26
N ASN A 15 -24.73 -9.99 -6.51
CA ASN A 15 -25.90 -9.68 -7.32
C ASN A 15 -26.77 -10.94 -7.57
N ASP A 16 -26.13 -12.08 -7.84
CA ASP A 16 -26.81 -13.36 -8.01
C ASP A 16 -27.51 -13.82 -6.73
N ILE A 17 -26.81 -13.84 -5.61
CA ILE A 17 -27.37 -14.23 -4.30
C ILE A 17 -28.54 -13.33 -3.88
N CYS A 18 -28.45 -12.03 -4.16
CA CYS A 18 -29.48 -11.07 -3.80
C CYS A 18 -30.58 -10.93 -4.85
N TYR A 19 -30.53 -11.69 -5.93
CA TYR A 19 -31.50 -11.64 -7.04
C TYR A 19 -31.70 -10.21 -7.60
N VAL A 20 -30.62 -9.45 -7.74
CA VAL A 20 -30.66 -8.09 -8.30
C VAL A 20 -30.08 -8.07 -9.70
N SER A 21 -30.51 -7.09 -10.51
CA SER A 21 -30.03 -6.93 -11.88
C SER A 21 -28.56 -6.54 -11.94
N ASP A 22 -27.90 -6.80 -13.07
CA ASP A 22 -26.51 -6.45 -13.34
C ASP A 22 -26.23 -4.94 -13.29
N SER A 23 -27.25 -4.11 -13.36
CA SER A 23 -27.14 -2.65 -13.16
C SER A 23 -26.88 -2.24 -11.71
N CYS A 24 -27.04 -3.17 -10.76
CA CYS A 24 -26.76 -2.95 -9.35
C CYS A 24 -25.34 -3.41 -9.02
N HIS A 25 -24.77 -2.83 -7.98
CA HIS A 25 -23.46 -3.23 -7.50
C HIS A 25 -23.56 -3.87 -6.12
N PHE A 26 -22.78 -4.95 -5.92
CA PHE A 26 -22.62 -5.68 -4.66
C PHE A 26 -23.96 -6.10 -4.03
N GLY A 27 -24.93 -6.50 -4.82
CA GLY A 27 -26.23 -6.94 -4.32
C GLY A 27 -27.03 -5.86 -3.59
N ARG A 28 -26.78 -4.58 -3.82
CA ARG A 28 -27.26 -3.42 -3.03
C ARG A 28 -26.83 -3.43 -1.57
N ILE A 29 -25.83 -4.25 -1.21
CA ILE A 29 -25.27 -4.28 0.13
C ILE A 29 -24.30 -3.10 0.27
N PRO A 30 -24.40 -2.28 1.34
CA PRO A 30 -23.44 -1.23 1.62
C PRO A 30 -22.03 -1.81 1.70
N THR A 31 -21.16 -1.44 0.77
CA THR A 31 -19.82 -2.01 0.64
C THR A 31 -18.77 -0.91 0.70
N VAL A 32 -17.72 -1.14 1.48
CA VAL A 32 -16.56 -0.26 1.58
C VAL A 32 -15.34 -1.00 1.07
N LEU A 33 -14.68 -0.41 0.07
CA LEU A 33 -13.41 -0.92 -0.46
C LEU A 33 -12.26 -0.07 0.10
N GLY A 34 -11.30 -0.73 0.73
CA GLY A 34 -10.09 -0.07 1.24
C GLY A 34 -8.88 -0.41 0.37
N GLY A 35 -8.03 0.57 0.11
CA GLY A 35 -6.81 0.33 -0.66
C GLY A 35 -5.89 1.54 -0.73
N ASP A 36 -4.70 1.33 -1.28
CA ASP A 36 -3.70 2.38 -1.48
C ASP A 36 -3.04 2.18 -2.84
N PHE A 37 -3.26 3.12 -3.76
CA PHE A 37 -2.69 3.08 -5.12
C PHE A 37 -1.19 3.42 -5.17
N ALA A 38 -0.62 3.91 -4.07
CA ALA A 38 0.83 4.10 -3.95
C ALA A 38 1.58 2.80 -3.59
N GLN A 39 0.84 1.74 -3.22
CA GLN A 39 1.39 0.41 -2.98
C GLN A 39 1.58 -0.38 -4.28
N ILE A 40 2.10 -1.61 -4.14
CA ILE A 40 2.36 -2.53 -5.25
C ILE A 40 1.09 -2.77 -6.08
N LEU A 41 1.23 -2.64 -7.40
CA LEU A 41 0.18 -2.93 -8.38
C LEU A 41 -0.22 -4.42 -8.37
N PRO A 42 -1.39 -4.79 -8.95
CA PRO A 42 -1.77 -6.18 -9.10
C PRO A 42 -0.69 -6.97 -9.85
N VAL A 43 -0.45 -8.21 -9.42
CA VAL A 43 0.48 -9.09 -10.12
C VAL A 43 -0.25 -9.78 -11.27
N VAL A 44 0.25 -9.58 -12.48
CA VAL A 44 -0.20 -10.30 -13.69
C VAL A 44 0.94 -11.20 -14.13
N GLN A 45 0.77 -12.51 -13.97
CA GLN A 45 1.80 -13.50 -14.29
C GLN A 45 2.17 -13.40 -15.77
N ARG A 46 3.46 -13.21 -16.05
CA ARG A 46 4.01 -13.01 -17.43
C ARG A 46 3.38 -11.84 -18.19
N GLY A 47 2.68 -10.93 -17.46
CA GLY A 47 2.04 -9.77 -18.06
C GLY A 47 3.01 -8.62 -18.35
N SER A 48 2.68 -7.81 -19.34
CA SER A 48 3.37 -6.56 -19.61
C SER A 48 3.04 -5.49 -18.54
N LYS A 49 3.82 -4.41 -18.53
CA LYS A 49 3.53 -3.25 -17.68
C LYS A 49 2.10 -2.72 -17.92
N GLN A 50 1.66 -2.69 -19.16
CA GLN A 50 0.32 -2.26 -19.53
C GLN A 50 -0.75 -3.21 -19.00
N ALA A 51 -0.55 -4.53 -19.08
CA ALA A 51 -1.45 -5.54 -18.54
C ALA A 51 -1.61 -5.37 -17.02
N THR A 52 -0.51 -5.10 -16.32
CA THR A 52 -0.51 -4.84 -14.87
C THR A 52 -1.34 -3.58 -14.51
N VAL A 53 -1.20 -2.50 -15.28
CA VAL A 53 -2.01 -1.29 -15.08
C VAL A 53 -3.48 -1.58 -15.34
N GLN A 54 -3.80 -2.28 -16.42
CA GLN A 54 -5.18 -2.66 -16.77
C GLN A 54 -5.84 -3.62 -15.76
N ALA A 55 -5.06 -4.30 -14.95
CA ALA A 55 -5.55 -5.17 -13.89
C ALA A 55 -6.02 -4.41 -12.64
N CYS A 56 -5.75 -3.11 -12.52
CA CYS A 56 -6.19 -2.29 -11.40
C CYS A 56 -7.71 -2.08 -11.41
N ILE A 57 -8.31 -1.93 -10.23
CA ILE A 57 -9.75 -1.69 -10.05
C ILE A 57 -10.22 -0.41 -10.78
N GLN A 58 -9.34 0.56 -10.99
CA GLN A 58 -9.64 1.78 -11.74
C GLN A 58 -10.06 1.52 -13.20
N HIS A 59 -9.68 0.36 -13.74
CA HIS A 59 -10.05 -0.10 -15.10
C HIS A 59 -11.21 -1.11 -15.09
N SER A 60 -11.91 -1.24 -13.97
CA SER A 60 -13.15 -2.00 -13.87
C SER A 60 -14.36 -1.13 -14.20
N SER A 61 -15.42 -1.74 -14.73
CA SER A 61 -16.71 -1.07 -14.92
C SER A 61 -17.32 -0.56 -13.62
N ILE A 62 -17.05 -1.23 -12.50
CA ILE A 62 -17.53 -0.86 -11.17
C ILE A 62 -16.93 0.49 -10.72
N TRP A 63 -15.73 0.85 -11.17
CA TRP A 63 -15.03 2.05 -10.69
C TRP A 63 -15.84 3.34 -10.82
N ASN A 64 -16.53 3.51 -11.93
CA ASN A 64 -17.31 4.74 -12.20
C ASN A 64 -18.51 4.93 -11.29
N SER A 65 -18.97 3.87 -10.63
CA SER A 65 -20.08 3.90 -9.67
C SER A 65 -19.62 4.12 -8.23
N LEU A 66 -18.31 4.04 -7.97
CA LEU A 66 -17.77 4.17 -6.63
C LEU A 66 -17.60 5.64 -6.21
N ARG A 67 -17.99 5.94 -4.98
CA ARG A 67 -17.64 7.21 -4.34
C ARG A 67 -16.25 7.10 -3.70
N VAL A 68 -15.28 7.76 -4.27
CA VAL A 68 -13.90 7.75 -3.75
C VAL A 68 -13.74 8.72 -2.59
N LEU A 69 -13.41 8.20 -1.42
CA LEU A 69 -13.04 8.97 -0.25
C LEU A 69 -11.53 8.88 -0.02
N ARG A 70 -10.88 10.01 0.19
CA ARG A 70 -9.42 10.05 0.40
C ARG A 70 -9.09 10.43 1.83
N LEU A 71 -8.31 9.59 2.50
CA LEU A 71 -7.71 9.92 3.79
C LEU A 71 -6.58 10.91 3.56
N LYS A 72 -6.67 12.10 4.17
CA LYS A 72 -5.71 13.20 3.97
C LYS A 72 -4.78 13.37 5.17
N THR A 73 -5.26 13.06 6.37
CA THR A 73 -4.53 13.29 7.62
C THR A 73 -3.82 12.01 8.06
N SER A 74 -2.50 12.11 8.27
CA SER A 74 -1.72 11.00 8.82
C SER A 74 -1.85 11.00 10.35
N MET A 75 -2.61 10.05 10.88
CA MET A 75 -2.78 9.92 12.34
C MET A 75 -1.53 9.35 13.03
N ARG A 76 -0.63 8.71 12.29
CA ARG A 76 0.61 8.13 12.86
C ARG A 76 1.57 9.17 13.43
N ILE A 77 1.39 10.43 13.05
CA ILE A 77 2.24 11.54 13.42
C ILE A 77 1.47 12.71 14.02
N ALA A 78 0.16 12.52 14.24
CA ALA A 78 -0.65 13.52 14.91
C ALA A 78 -0.01 13.83 16.26
N GLY A 79 0.44 15.08 16.43
CA GLY A 79 1.09 15.55 17.67
C GLY A 79 2.62 15.63 17.64
N ASN A 80 3.31 15.16 16.59
CA ASN A 80 4.77 15.30 16.49
C ASN A 80 5.19 16.02 15.21
N SER A 81 5.46 17.32 15.33
CA SER A 81 5.89 18.17 14.22
C SER A 81 7.26 17.77 13.65
N ALA A 82 8.12 17.10 14.44
CA ALA A 82 9.44 16.67 13.99
C ALA A 82 9.37 15.64 12.84
N ASN A 83 8.27 14.90 12.75
CA ASN A 83 8.07 13.91 11.69
C ASN A 83 7.49 14.49 10.39
N GLN A 84 7.14 15.77 10.36
CA GLN A 84 6.56 16.39 9.15
C GLN A 84 7.55 16.36 7.98
N PHE A 85 8.82 16.65 8.22
CA PHE A 85 9.85 16.58 7.18
C PHE A 85 9.98 15.19 6.56
N PHE A 86 9.87 14.14 7.37
CA PHE A 86 9.92 12.76 6.87
C PHE A 86 8.73 12.43 5.99
N ILE A 87 7.53 12.90 6.34
CA ILE A 87 6.33 12.70 5.52
C ILE A 87 6.42 13.44 4.21
N ASP A 88 6.86 14.69 4.24
CA ASP A 88 7.00 15.49 3.03
C ASP A 88 8.07 14.88 2.11
N PHE A 89 9.13 14.31 2.69
CA PHE A 89 10.10 13.52 1.95
C PHE A 89 9.44 12.29 1.30
N LEU A 90 8.68 11.47 2.05
CA LEU A 90 8.00 10.29 1.52
C LEU A 90 6.96 10.64 0.44
N LYS A 91 6.16 11.69 0.66
CA LYS A 91 5.22 12.19 -0.35
C LYS A 91 5.95 12.62 -1.63
N GLY A 92 7.08 13.30 -1.46
CA GLY A 92 7.92 13.73 -2.59
C GLY A 92 8.51 12.55 -3.38
N LEU A 93 8.72 11.37 -2.79
CA LEU A 93 9.18 10.18 -3.51
C LEU A 93 8.14 9.67 -4.50
N VAL A 94 6.87 9.71 -4.11
CA VAL A 94 5.76 9.18 -4.91
C VAL A 94 5.33 10.18 -6.00
N SER A 95 5.36 11.48 -5.68
CA SER A 95 4.72 12.51 -6.52
C SER A 95 5.68 13.24 -7.44
N ASN A 96 7.00 13.14 -7.23
CA ASN A 96 7.98 13.92 -7.98
C ASN A 96 8.63 13.10 -9.09
N PRO A 97 8.31 13.35 -10.37
CA PRO A 97 8.87 12.62 -11.50
C PRO A 97 10.40 12.80 -11.66
N THR A 98 10.99 13.83 -11.04
CA THR A 98 12.45 14.03 -11.07
C THR A 98 13.20 13.13 -10.11
N LYS A 99 12.50 12.47 -9.18
CA LYS A 99 13.08 11.51 -8.20
C LYS A 99 13.05 10.07 -8.70
N LEU A 100 13.29 9.87 -9.98
CA LEU A 100 13.45 8.53 -10.58
C LEU A 100 14.91 8.08 -10.48
N GLY A 101 15.14 6.84 -10.06
CA GLY A 101 16.49 6.25 -9.95
C GLY A 101 17.10 6.40 -8.56
N LYS A 102 18.39 6.79 -8.48
CA LYS A 102 19.09 6.94 -7.20
C LYS A 102 18.63 8.21 -6.50
N ILE A 103 18.21 8.08 -5.27
CA ILE A 103 17.71 9.18 -4.44
C ILE A 103 18.73 9.45 -3.33
N GLN A 104 19.08 10.73 -3.17
CA GLN A 104 19.89 11.14 -2.02
C GLN A 104 19.03 11.16 -0.76
N LEU A 105 19.45 10.39 0.25
CA LEU A 105 18.76 10.38 1.53
C LEU A 105 19.00 11.68 2.29
N PRO A 106 17.96 12.27 2.89
CA PRO A 106 18.11 13.43 3.76
C PRO A 106 19.05 13.15 4.94
N GLN A 107 19.72 14.19 5.44
CA GLN A 107 20.68 14.07 6.55
C GLN A 107 20.05 13.59 7.86
N PHE A 108 18.73 13.82 8.06
CA PHE A 108 18.02 13.35 9.24
C PHE A 108 17.77 11.83 9.26
N ILE A 109 17.97 11.15 8.11
CA ILE A 109 17.91 9.69 8.04
C ILE A 109 19.30 9.16 8.37
N ARG A 110 19.43 8.57 9.55
CA ARG A 110 20.65 7.93 9.98
C ARG A 110 20.93 6.69 9.11
N LYS A 111 22.19 6.52 8.77
CA LYS A 111 22.70 5.36 8.04
C LYS A 111 23.51 4.53 9.01
N VAL A 112 23.27 3.24 9.00
CA VAL A 112 24.08 2.25 9.72
C VAL A 112 24.82 1.39 8.71
N SER A 113 26.00 0.91 9.07
CA SER A 113 26.88 0.19 8.15
C SER A 113 26.66 -1.32 8.22
N THR A 114 26.19 -1.82 9.36
CA THR A 114 25.98 -3.25 9.58
C THR A 114 24.61 -3.52 10.18
N ILE A 115 24.13 -4.76 9.99
CA ILE A 115 22.88 -5.22 10.60
C ILE A 115 23.01 -5.26 12.13
N ASP A 116 24.17 -5.62 12.64
CA ASP A 116 24.40 -5.69 14.08
C ASP A 116 24.29 -4.30 14.72
N GLU A 117 24.91 -3.27 14.12
CA GLU A 117 24.76 -1.88 14.54
C GLU A 117 23.30 -1.43 14.54
N PHE A 118 22.53 -1.84 13.51
CA PHE A 118 21.10 -1.54 13.41
C PHE A 118 20.29 -2.22 14.52
N CYS A 119 20.57 -3.48 14.80
CA CYS A 119 19.90 -4.24 15.86
C CYS A 119 20.21 -3.67 17.25
N ASP A 120 21.47 -3.33 17.49
CA ASP A 120 21.93 -2.76 18.77
C ASP A 120 21.25 -1.43 19.07
N GLU A 121 21.02 -0.63 18.03
CA GLU A 121 20.34 0.66 18.17
C GLU A 121 18.83 0.53 18.37
N LEU A 122 18.17 -0.37 17.64
CA LEU A 122 16.72 -0.55 17.74
C LEU A 122 16.31 -1.30 19.01
N TYR A 123 17.16 -2.20 19.48
CA TYR A 123 16.86 -3.09 20.59
C TYR A 123 17.97 -3.10 21.65
N PRO A 124 18.30 -1.96 22.24
CA PRO A 124 19.44 -1.87 23.18
C PRO A 124 19.35 -2.78 24.41
N GLN A 125 18.16 -3.30 24.71
CA GLN A 125 17.94 -4.22 25.84
C GLN A 125 17.74 -5.69 25.42
N ALA A 126 17.52 -5.97 24.14
CA ALA A 126 17.31 -7.34 23.67
C ALA A 126 18.59 -8.18 23.59
N LEU A 127 19.76 -7.51 23.54
CA LEU A 127 21.07 -8.15 23.44
C LEU A 127 21.45 -9.00 24.64
N PHE A 128 20.81 -8.82 25.80
CA PHE A 128 21.09 -9.64 26.98
C PHE A 128 20.46 -11.05 26.91
N TYR A 129 19.46 -11.28 26.00
CA TYR A 129 18.67 -12.53 26.02
C TYR A 129 18.65 -13.32 24.71
N ILE A 130 19.10 -12.77 23.59
CA ILE A 130 19.04 -13.47 22.32
C ILE A 130 20.41 -13.45 21.63
N LYS A 131 21.20 -14.51 21.88
CA LYS A 131 22.27 -14.86 20.95
C LYS A 131 21.61 -15.20 19.63
N LEU A 132 21.77 -14.33 18.64
CA LEU A 132 21.14 -14.32 17.31
C LEU A 132 21.50 -15.52 16.41
N SER A 133 21.66 -16.71 16.95
CA SER A 133 21.84 -17.93 16.14
C SER A 133 20.58 -18.42 15.44
N HIS A 134 19.43 -17.75 15.58
CA HIS A 134 18.13 -18.23 15.06
C HIS A 134 17.20 -17.14 14.53
N LEU A 135 17.70 -16.00 14.08
CA LEU A 135 16.86 -15.04 13.40
C LEU A 135 16.69 -15.48 11.93
N ILE A 136 15.61 -16.17 11.65
CA ILE A 136 15.15 -16.41 10.27
C ILE A 136 14.48 -15.12 9.82
N VAL A 137 15.09 -14.40 8.90
CA VAL A 137 14.46 -13.29 8.18
C VAL A 137 13.57 -13.92 7.10
N LEU A 138 12.27 -13.77 7.27
CA LEU A 138 11.27 -14.11 6.24
C LEU A 138 11.12 -12.97 5.25
#